data_65dc79d4a2a61f64f0636ae67922dc28
#
_entry.id   65dc79d4a2a61f64f0636ae67922dc28
#
_cell.length_a   1.000
_cell.length_b   1.000
_cell.length_c   1.000
_cell.angle_alpha   90.00
_cell.angle_beta   90.00
_cell.angle_gamma   90.00
#
_symmetry.space_group_name_H-M   'P 1'
#
loop_
_entity.id
_entity.type
_entity.pdbx_description
1 polymer ?
#
loop_
_entity_poly.entity_id
_entity_poly.type
_entity_poly.pdbx_seq_one_letter_code
_entity_poly.pdbx_strand_id
1 'polypeptide(L)'
;MDNPLLDFSGLPRFDAIRPEHIAPAIDTLLAEAEAAVARAETVAPVTWASFVTPLEDATERLWRAWGQLVHLQAVADTPELREAYNANLPKVTRFGAALAQNLALFAQYRALAELPEYADYDASRRKVVEHALRDFRLGGAELDIADKARFAAIQEELSALSATFSQNVLDATDAFSLHVDDEARLSGLPVEVIAAARAAAEKDGRPGW
;
A
#
# COMPACT_ATOMS: atom_id res chain seq x y z
N MET A 1 -9.58 -19.27 11.87
CA MET A 1 -10.10 -19.07 10.49
C MET A 1 -8.92 -18.81 9.57
N ASP A 2 -8.94 -19.38 8.39
CA ASP A 2 -7.89 -19.17 7.39
C ASP A 2 -8.06 -17.73 6.81
N ASN A 3 -7.11 -16.83 7.11
CA ASN A 3 -7.20 -15.46 6.66
C ASN A 3 -6.51 -15.32 5.31
N PRO A 4 -7.24 -14.97 4.21
CA PRO A 4 -6.68 -14.91 2.87
C PRO A 4 -5.57 -13.87 2.71
N LEU A 5 -5.53 -12.83 3.53
CA LEU A 5 -4.46 -11.82 3.54
C LEU A 5 -3.14 -12.34 4.15
N LEU A 6 -3.15 -13.47 4.83
CA LEU A 6 -1.97 -14.14 5.38
C LEU A 6 -1.50 -15.32 4.52
N ASP A 7 -2.19 -15.62 3.41
CA ASP A 7 -1.81 -16.67 2.47
C ASP A 7 -0.94 -16.09 1.34
N PHE A 8 0.34 -16.37 1.39
CA PHE A 8 1.34 -15.94 0.40
C PHE A 8 1.77 -17.08 -0.53
N SER A 9 1.07 -18.22 -0.53
CA SER A 9 1.43 -19.40 -1.30
C SER A 9 1.11 -19.30 -2.80
N GLY A 10 0.26 -18.33 -3.20
CA GLY A 10 -0.19 -18.18 -4.57
C GLY A 10 -0.61 -16.76 -4.93
N LEU A 11 -1.50 -16.65 -5.91
CA LEU A 11 -2.09 -15.37 -6.29
C LEU A 11 -3.05 -14.88 -5.21
N PRO A 12 -3.22 -13.55 -5.07
CA PRO A 12 -4.18 -12.96 -4.14
C PRO A 12 -5.59 -13.47 -4.36
N ARG A 13 -6.23 -13.93 -3.29
CA ARG A 13 -7.62 -14.42 -3.34
C ARG A 13 -8.59 -13.27 -3.05
N PHE A 14 -8.69 -12.31 -3.98
CA PHE A 14 -9.54 -11.13 -3.82
C PHE A 14 -11.01 -11.44 -3.54
N ASP A 15 -11.53 -12.52 -4.11
CA ASP A 15 -12.88 -13.02 -3.92
C ASP A 15 -13.16 -13.54 -2.50
N ALA A 16 -12.13 -13.90 -1.75
CA ALA A 16 -12.21 -14.43 -0.39
C ALA A 16 -11.96 -13.36 0.70
N ILE A 17 -11.38 -12.22 0.36
CA ILE A 17 -11.08 -11.15 1.33
C ILE A 17 -12.40 -10.51 1.80
N ARG A 18 -12.53 -10.32 3.13
CA ARG A 18 -13.67 -9.68 3.79
C ARG A 18 -13.17 -8.62 4.78
N PRO A 19 -13.99 -7.63 5.13
CA PRO A 19 -13.61 -6.58 6.09
C PRO A 19 -13.07 -7.12 7.42
N GLU A 20 -13.66 -8.19 7.95
CA GLU A 20 -13.23 -8.82 9.22
C GLU A 20 -11.84 -9.47 9.17
N HIS A 21 -11.30 -9.73 7.97
CA HIS A 21 -9.95 -10.27 7.80
C HIS A 21 -8.86 -9.20 7.98
N ILE A 22 -9.21 -7.92 7.79
CA ILE A 22 -8.24 -6.83 7.60
C ILE A 22 -7.45 -6.57 8.88
N ALA A 23 -8.12 -6.17 9.95
CA ALA A 23 -7.43 -5.79 11.18
C ALA A 23 -6.58 -6.95 11.75
N PRO A 24 -7.07 -8.20 11.86
CA PRO A 24 -6.24 -9.31 12.35
C PRO A 24 -5.02 -9.59 11.47
N ALA A 25 -5.13 -9.46 10.14
CA ALA A 25 -4.00 -9.67 9.25
C ALA A 25 -2.96 -8.56 9.37
N ILE A 26 -3.40 -7.31 9.33
CA ILE A 26 -2.51 -6.15 9.43
C ILE A 26 -1.81 -6.12 10.78
N ASP A 27 -2.51 -6.38 11.89
CA ASP A 27 -1.90 -6.42 13.23
C ASP A 27 -0.85 -7.55 13.34
N THR A 28 -1.12 -8.72 12.75
CA THR A 28 -0.16 -9.84 12.70
C THR A 28 1.09 -9.46 11.89
N LEU A 29 0.89 -8.93 10.67
CA LEU A 29 2.00 -8.61 9.77
C LEU A 29 2.82 -7.41 10.26
N LEU A 30 2.19 -6.45 10.92
CA LEU A 30 2.91 -5.36 11.59
C LEU A 30 3.81 -5.91 12.71
N ALA A 31 3.28 -6.77 13.57
CA ALA A 31 4.07 -7.38 14.63
C ALA A 31 5.25 -8.22 14.10
N GLU A 32 5.05 -8.97 13.01
CA GLU A 32 6.12 -9.72 12.34
C GLU A 32 7.19 -8.79 11.74
N ALA A 33 6.77 -7.72 11.08
CA ALA A 33 7.65 -6.72 10.48
C ALA A 33 8.44 -5.95 11.56
N GLU A 34 7.79 -5.50 12.64
CA GLU A 34 8.43 -4.85 13.78
C GLU A 34 9.47 -5.75 14.45
N ALA A 35 9.15 -7.03 14.63
CA ALA A 35 10.10 -8.01 15.16
C ALA A 35 11.29 -8.24 14.22
N ALA A 36 11.08 -8.21 12.91
CA ALA A 36 12.17 -8.31 11.93
C ALA A 36 13.06 -7.06 11.94
N VAL A 37 12.47 -5.87 12.03
CA VAL A 37 13.19 -4.61 12.21
C VAL A 37 14.06 -4.65 13.46
N ALA A 38 13.51 -5.02 14.62
CA ALA A 38 14.26 -5.10 15.87
C ALA A 38 15.46 -6.08 15.81
N ARG A 39 15.31 -7.20 15.10
CA ARG A 39 16.43 -8.12 14.85
C ARG A 39 17.47 -7.51 13.90
N ALA A 40 17.01 -6.86 12.84
CA ALA A 40 17.86 -6.28 11.81
C ALA A 40 18.73 -5.13 12.36
N GLU A 41 18.22 -4.35 13.33
CA GLU A 41 18.95 -3.25 13.99
C GLU A 41 20.24 -3.70 14.65
N THR A 42 20.32 -4.94 15.13
CA THR A 42 21.42 -5.45 15.96
C THR A 42 22.13 -6.66 15.38
N VAL A 43 21.74 -7.10 14.17
CA VAL A 43 22.32 -8.30 13.57
C VAL A 43 23.82 -8.14 13.29
N ALA A 44 24.60 -9.18 13.63
CA ALA A 44 26.01 -9.28 13.36
C ALA A 44 26.40 -10.75 13.09
N PRO A 45 27.21 -11.04 12.05
CA PRO A 45 27.70 -10.09 11.05
C PRO A 45 26.57 -9.59 10.11
N VAL A 46 26.74 -8.37 9.61
CA VAL A 46 25.83 -7.80 8.61
C VAL A 46 26.16 -8.40 7.26
N THR A 47 25.22 -9.14 6.69
CA THR A 47 25.33 -9.72 5.34
C THR A 47 24.00 -9.62 4.61
N TRP A 48 23.99 -9.88 3.30
CA TRP A 48 22.71 -9.96 2.58
C TRP A 48 21.77 -10.98 3.22
N ALA A 49 22.25 -12.17 3.57
CA ALA A 49 21.44 -13.25 4.09
C ALA A 49 20.96 -13.03 5.54
N SER A 50 21.80 -12.42 6.40
CA SER A 50 21.45 -12.20 7.81
C SER A 50 20.67 -10.92 8.05
N PHE A 51 20.78 -9.93 7.18
CA PHE A 51 20.21 -8.60 7.34
C PHE A 51 19.11 -8.31 6.31
N VAL A 52 19.46 -8.25 5.00
CA VAL A 52 18.52 -7.78 3.97
C VAL A 52 17.37 -8.77 3.79
N THR A 53 17.68 -10.04 3.53
CA THR A 53 16.64 -11.05 3.23
C THR A 53 15.56 -11.14 4.31
N PRO A 54 15.88 -11.33 5.61
CA PRO A 54 14.82 -11.46 6.63
C PRO A 54 14.01 -10.17 6.85
N LEU A 55 14.62 -9.00 6.66
CA LEU A 55 13.94 -7.71 6.76
C LEU A 55 12.98 -7.51 5.59
N GLU A 56 13.46 -7.73 4.37
CA GLU A 56 12.67 -7.58 3.15
C GLU A 56 11.51 -8.60 3.11
N ASP A 57 11.75 -9.87 3.46
CA ASP A 57 10.70 -10.90 3.48
C ASP A 57 9.55 -10.53 4.43
N ALA A 58 9.86 -10.00 5.62
CA ALA A 58 8.84 -9.62 6.59
C ALA A 58 8.07 -8.36 6.18
N THR A 59 8.78 -7.34 5.69
CA THR A 59 8.15 -6.09 5.25
C THR A 59 7.38 -6.28 3.96
N GLU A 60 7.86 -7.09 3.01
CA GLU A 60 7.18 -7.41 1.76
C GLU A 60 5.82 -8.06 2.02
N ARG A 61 5.70 -8.98 2.98
CA ARG A 61 4.43 -9.61 3.34
C ARG A 61 3.40 -8.58 3.79
N LEU A 62 3.81 -7.62 4.63
CA LEU A 62 2.95 -6.51 5.05
C LEU A 62 2.51 -5.65 3.85
N TRP A 63 3.46 -5.23 3.02
CA TRP A 63 3.16 -4.37 1.87
C TRP A 63 2.31 -5.07 0.82
N ARG A 64 2.50 -6.37 0.61
CA ARG A 64 1.67 -7.18 -0.29
C ARG A 64 0.24 -7.27 0.21
N ALA A 65 0.02 -7.57 1.50
CA ALA A 65 -1.31 -7.60 2.07
C ALA A 65 -1.98 -6.22 2.01
N TRP A 66 -1.26 -5.15 2.37
CA TRP A 66 -1.77 -3.79 2.29
C TRP A 66 -2.11 -3.37 0.84
N GLY A 67 -1.27 -3.73 -0.12
CA GLY A 67 -1.53 -3.47 -1.55
C GLY A 67 -2.81 -4.13 -2.08
N GLN A 68 -3.15 -5.32 -1.59
CA GLN A 68 -4.43 -5.97 -1.92
C GLN A 68 -5.62 -5.16 -1.40
N LEU A 69 -5.51 -4.59 -0.19
CA LEU A 69 -6.56 -3.75 0.40
C LEU A 69 -6.74 -2.43 -0.33
N VAL A 70 -5.62 -1.77 -0.67
CA VAL A 70 -5.63 -0.55 -1.51
C VAL A 70 -6.33 -0.82 -2.83
N HIS A 71 -6.03 -1.96 -3.47
CA HIS A 71 -6.66 -2.33 -4.73
C HIS A 71 -8.17 -2.57 -4.57
N LEU A 72 -8.57 -3.36 -3.58
CA LEU A 72 -10.00 -3.64 -3.33
C LEU A 72 -10.77 -2.36 -3.01
N GLN A 73 -10.21 -1.47 -2.21
CA GLN A 73 -10.84 -0.19 -1.88
C GLN A 73 -11.04 0.67 -3.15
N ALA A 74 -10.14 0.59 -4.12
CA ALA A 74 -10.24 1.36 -5.36
C ALA A 74 -11.25 0.78 -6.39
N VAL A 75 -11.55 -0.54 -6.36
CA VAL A 75 -12.33 -1.19 -7.43
C VAL A 75 -13.58 -1.94 -6.94
N ALA A 76 -13.70 -2.21 -5.65
CA ALA A 76 -14.79 -2.97 -5.03
C ALA A 76 -15.14 -2.42 -3.64
N ASP A 77 -15.14 -1.08 -3.50
CA ASP A 77 -15.37 -0.40 -2.25
C ASP A 77 -16.78 -0.65 -1.70
N THR A 78 -16.84 -0.91 -0.40
CA THR A 78 -18.09 -0.94 0.39
C THR A 78 -17.88 -0.14 1.66
N PRO A 79 -18.97 0.33 2.32
CA PRO A 79 -18.82 1.06 3.58
C PRO A 79 -18.00 0.31 4.63
N GLU A 80 -18.20 -1.00 4.76
CA GLU A 80 -17.50 -1.85 5.74
C GLU A 80 -15.99 -2.02 5.37
N LEU A 81 -15.69 -2.18 4.08
CA LEU A 81 -14.31 -2.28 3.59
C LEU A 81 -13.58 -0.95 3.81
N ARG A 82 -14.22 0.18 3.48
CA ARG A 82 -13.71 1.53 3.67
C ARG A 82 -13.43 1.84 5.14
N GLU A 83 -14.35 1.47 6.03
CA GLU A 83 -14.17 1.62 7.48
C GLU A 83 -12.95 0.82 7.96
N ALA A 84 -12.86 -0.45 7.60
CA ALA A 84 -11.73 -1.31 7.98
C ALA A 84 -10.40 -0.82 7.40
N TYR A 85 -10.37 -0.34 6.15
CA TYR A 85 -9.21 0.29 5.53
C TYR A 85 -8.77 1.52 6.31
N ASN A 86 -9.68 2.47 6.55
CA ASN A 86 -9.40 3.73 7.24
C ASN A 86 -8.93 3.52 8.68
N ALA A 87 -9.45 2.50 9.38
CA ALA A 87 -9.01 2.15 10.73
C ALA A 87 -7.57 1.62 10.79
N ASN A 88 -7.08 0.99 9.70
CA ASN A 88 -5.73 0.40 9.66
C ASN A 88 -4.70 1.29 8.96
N LEU A 89 -5.11 2.22 8.09
CA LEU A 89 -4.23 3.14 7.38
C LEU A 89 -3.24 3.87 8.31
N PRO A 90 -3.64 4.45 9.46
CA PRO A 90 -2.69 5.13 10.35
C PRO A 90 -1.62 4.20 10.94
N LYS A 91 -1.94 2.92 11.17
CA LYS A 91 -0.98 1.94 11.69
C LYS A 91 0.13 1.69 10.68
N VAL A 92 -0.25 1.43 9.42
CA VAL A 92 0.69 1.16 8.32
C VAL A 92 1.51 2.40 7.98
N THR A 93 0.89 3.58 7.97
CA THR A 93 1.59 4.86 7.74
C THR A 93 2.63 5.13 8.82
N ARG A 94 2.29 4.94 10.11
CA ARG A 94 3.25 5.11 11.21
C ARG A 94 4.41 4.13 11.13
N PHE A 95 4.13 2.86 10.83
CA PHE A 95 5.19 1.86 10.62
C PHE A 95 6.13 2.28 9.49
N GLY A 96 5.61 2.71 8.34
CA GLY A 96 6.42 3.18 7.21
C GLY A 96 7.28 4.40 7.56
N ALA A 97 6.72 5.38 8.27
CA ALA A 97 7.46 6.56 8.73
C ALA A 97 8.57 6.19 9.75
N ALA A 98 8.27 5.32 10.70
CA ALA A 98 9.24 4.83 11.67
C ALA A 98 10.38 4.05 11.00
N LEU A 99 10.06 3.19 10.03
CA LEU A 99 11.04 2.43 9.25
C LEU A 99 11.98 3.37 8.49
N ALA A 100 11.43 4.37 7.78
CA ALA A 100 12.19 5.33 6.99
C ALA A 100 13.11 6.24 7.83
N GLN A 101 12.80 6.44 9.12
CA GLN A 101 13.59 7.26 10.05
C GLN A 101 14.50 6.43 10.96
N ASN A 102 14.61 5.13 10.73
CA ASN A 102 15.35 4.22 11.61
C ASN A 102 16.87 4.32 11.35
N LEU A 103 17.56 5.01 12.26
CA LEU A 103 19.01 5.23 12.17
C LEU A 103 19.83 3.96 12.33
N ALA A 104 19.36 2.97 13.09
CA ALA A 104 20.07 1.71 13.26
C ALA A 104 20.03 0.89 11.95
N LEU A 105 18.89 0.78 11.29
CA LEU A 105 18.81 0.17 9.97
C LEU A 105 19.64 0.92 8.92
N PHE A 106 19.59 2.26 8.93
CA PHE A 106 20.43 3.07 8.04
C PHE A 106 21.91 2.79 8.23
N ALA A 107 22.36 2.65 9.49
CA ALA A 107 23.75 2.28 9.79
C ALA A 107 24.09 0.86 9.30
N GLN A 108 23.18 -0.09 9.41
CA GLN A 108 23.38 -1.46 8.90
C GLN A 108 23.50 -1.49 7.37
N TYR A 109 22.66 -0.75 6.63
CA TYR A 109 22.80 -0.64 5.17
C TYR A 109 24.10 0.04 4.76
N ARG A 110 24.58 1.04 5.52
CA ARG A 110 25.88 1.66 5.29
C ARG A 110 27.02 0.66 5.52
N ALA A 111 26.97 -0.07 6.63
CA ALA A 111 27.95 -1.10 6.94
C ALA A 111 28.01 -2.18 5.85
N LEU A 112 26.83 -2.62 5.34
CA LEU A 112 26.75 -3.57 4.23
C LEU A 112 27.41 -3.02 2.96
N ALA A 113 27.23 -1.75 2.64
CA ALA A 113 27.82 -1.11 1.46
C ALA A 113 29.34 -0.91 1.58
N GLU A 114 29.90 -0.95 2.79
CA GLU A 114 31.34 -0.84 3.06
C GLU A 114 32.06 -2.21 3.08
N LEU A 115 31.33 -3.33 3.03
CA LEU A 115 31.92 -4.66 3.00
C LEU A 115 32.65 -4.93 1.67
N PRO A 116 33.78 -5.64 1.69
CA PRO A 116 34.48 -6.06 0.45
C PRO A 116 33.54 -6.82 -0.51
N GLU A 117 32.68 -7.69 0.01
CA GLU A 117 31.76 -8.50 -0.77
C GLU A 117 30.70 -7.68 -1.52
N TYR A 118 30.47 -6.41 -1.11
CA TYR A 118 29.54 -5.52 -1.82
C TYR A 118 29.95 -5.29 -3.27
N ALA A 119 31.24 -5.28 -3.57
CA ALA A 119 31.77 -5.16 -4.93
C ALA A 119 31.37 -6.35 -5.83
N ASP A 120 31.20 -7.53 -5.23
CA ASP A 120 30.83 -8.77 -5.91
C ASP A 120 29.31 -8.94 -6.08
N TYR A 121 28.49 -8.07 -5.50
CA TYR A 121 27.05 -8.10 -5.69
C TYR A 121 26.67 -7.82 -7.15
N ASP A 122 25.66 -8.54 -7.64
CA ASP A 122 25.05 -8.23 -8.92
C ASP A 122 24.43 -6.82 -8.94
N ALA A 123 24.08 -6.34 -10.13
CA ALA A 123 23.55 -4.98 -10.30
C ALA A 123 22.23 -4.77 -9.52
N SER A 124 21.40 -5.81 -9.39
CA SER A 124 20.12 -5.73 -8.69
C SER A 124 20.32 -5.56 -7.19
N ARG A 125 21.20 -6.36 -6.57
CA ARG A 125 21.51 -6.25 -5.15
C ARG A 125 22.15 -4.90 -4.80
N ARG A 126 23.11 -4.44 -5.62
CA ARG A 126 23.69 -3.10 -5.42
C ARG A 126 22.62 -2.03 -5.47
N LYS A 127 21.69 -2.15 -6.43
CA LYS A 127 20.60 -1.18 -6.59
C LYS A 127 19.64 -1.16 -5.39
N VAL A 128 19.34 -2.32 -4.82
CA VAL A 128 18.53 -2.39 -3.58
C VAL A 128 19.21 -1.61 -2.44
N VAL A 129 20.51 -1.82 -2.21
CA VAL A 129 21.24 -1.11 -1.15
C VAL A 129 21.33 0.40 -1.42
N GLU A 130 21.61 0.80 -2.67
CA GLU A 130 21.62 2.21 -3.08
C GLU A 130 20.27 2.89 -2.85
N HIS A 131 19.17 2.22 -3.21
CA HIS A 131 17.82 2.74 -3.01
C HIS A 131 17.50 2.82 -1.53
N ALA A 132 17.80 1.80 -0.73
CA ALA A 132 17.59 1.84 0.72
C ALA A 132 18.31 3.04 1.36
N LEU A 133 19.61 3.25 1.04
CA LEU A 133 20.36 4.39 1.56
C LEU A 133 19.82 5.75 1.13
N ARG A 134 19.35 5.85 -0.11
CA ARG A 134 18.67 7.05 -0.62
C ARG A 134 17.35 7.28 0.12
N ASP A 135 16.55 6.23 0.26
CA ASP A 135 15.19 6.31 0.79
C ASP A 135 15.20 6.63 2.29
N PHE A 136 16.20 6.14 3.06
CA PHE A 136 16.43 6.59 4.43
C PHE A 136 16.67 8.11 4.52
N ARG A 137 17.49 8.68 3.62
CA ARG A 137 17.74 10.13 3.60
C ARG A 137 16.47 10.91 3.25
N LEU A 138 15.77 10.48 2.20
CA LEU A 138 14.50 11.10 1.77
C LEU A 138 13.38 10.92 2.80
N GLY A 139 13.41 9.82 3.55
CA GLY A 139 12.47 9.54 4.66
C GLY A 139 12.79 10.30 5.95
N GLY A 140 13.88 11.07 5.95
CA GLY A 140 14.23 11.96 7.08
C GLY A 140 15.08 11.30 8.16
N ALA A 141 15.79 10.20 7.85
CA ALA A 141 16.64 9.53 8.85
C ALA A 141 17.71 10.48 9.47
N GLU A 142 18.22 11.41 8.66
CA GLU A 142 19.26 12.37 9.08
C GLU A 142 18.70 13.68 9.66
N LEU A 143 17.36 13.85 9.72
CA LEU A 143 16.74 15.01 10.35
C LEU A 143 16.97 15.02 11.88
N ASP A 144 16.91 16.18 12.48
CA ASP A 144 16.91 16.31 13.94
C ASP A 144 15.59 15.81 14.57
N ILE A 145 15.55 15.68 15.89
CA ILE A 145 14.40 15.10 16.61
C ILE A 145 13.11 15.90 16.37
N ALA A 146 13.20 17.23 16.34
CA ALA A 146 12.03 18.09 16.15
C ALA A 146 11.49 17.99 14.73
N ASP A 147 12.38 17.99 13.74
CA ASP A 147 12.02 17.85 12.33
C ASP A 147 11.51 16.44 11.99
N LYS A 148 12.04 15.39 12.63
CA LYS A 148 11.50 14.03 12.52
C LYS A 148 10.06 13.94 12.98
N ALA A 149 9.74 14.52 14.13
CA ALA A 149 8.37 14.53 14.65
C ALA A 149 7.41 15.29 13.71
N ARG A 150 7.86 16.43 13.19
CA ARG A 150 7.09 17.20 12.21
C ARG A 150 6.91 16.42 10.88
N PHE A 151 7.96 15.77 10.39
CA PHE A 151 7.90 14.94 9.18
C PHE A 151 6.89 13.80 9.34
N ALA A 152 6.93 13.09 10.46
CA ALA A 152 5.97 12.01 10.75
C ALA A 152 4.52 12.53 10.76
N ALA A 153 4.26 13.66 11.41
CA ALA A 153 2.92 14.28 11.42
C ALA A 153 2.45 14.69 10.02
N ILE A 154 3.35 15.24 9.18
CA ILE A 154 3.05 15.54 7.78
C ILE A 154 2.71 14.27 6.99
N GLN A 155 3.44 13.18 7.19
CA GLN A 155 3.17 11.90 6.51
C GLN A 155 1.80 11.33 6.91
N GLU A 156 1.43 11.39 8.18
CA GLU A 156 0.10 10.97 8.65
C GLU A 156 -1.01 11.82 8.01
N GLU A 157 -0.85 13.15 8.00
CA GLU A 157 -1.82 14.06 7.38
C GLU A 157 -1.95 13.84 5.87
N LEU A 158 -0.83 13.73 5.14
CA LEU A 158 -0.80 13.43 3.71
C LEU A 158 -1.49 12.11 3.39
N SER A 159 -1.25 11.08 4.21
CA SER A 159 -1.87 9.76 4.04
C SER A 159 -3.39 9.84 4.19
N ALA A 160 -3.88 10.53 5.22
CA ALA A 160 -5.29 10.73 5.46
C ALA A 160 -5.95 11.57 4.35
N LEU A 161 -5.32 12.67 3.93
CA LEU A 161 -5.81 13.53 2.85
C LEU A 161 -5.84 12.79 1.51
N SER A 162 -4.81 12.00 1.20
CA SER A 162 -4.77 11.19 -0.03
C SER A 162 -5.87 10.14 -0.07
N ALA A 163 -6.12 9.47 1.06
CA ALA A 163 -7.23 8.51 1.17
C ALA A 163 -8.58 9.20 0.99
N THR A 164 -8.80 10.33 1.66
CA THR A 164 -10.03 11.12 1.53
C THR A 164 -10.22 11.61 0.08
N PHE A 165 -9.17 12.10 -0.56
CA PHE A 165 -9.24 12.53 -1.95
C PHE A 165 -9.65 11.39 -2.88
N SER A 166 -9.01 10.21 -2.74
CA SER A 166 -9.32 9.04 -3.56
C SER A 166 -10.76 8.56 -3.36
N GLN A 167 -11.25 8.54 -2.11
CA GLN A 167 -12.63 8.20 -1.79
C GLN A 167 -13.61 9.21 -2.36
N ASN A 168 -13.33 10.50 -2.28
CA ASN A 168 -14.18 11.55 -2.88
C ASN A 168 -14.24 11.43 -4.40
N VAL A 169 -13.13 11.10 -5.08
CA VAL A 169 -13.12 10.86 -6.53
C VAL A 169 -13.99 9.65 -6.88
N LEU A 170 -13.88 8.56 -6.12
CA LEU A 170 -14.70 7.36 -6.32
C LEU A 170 -16.19 7.69 -6.13
N ASP A 171 -16.53 8.30 -5.02
CA ASP A 171 -17.91 8.67 -4.68
C ASP A 171 -18.52 9.63 -5.72
N ALA A 172 -17.75 10.62 -6.19
CA ALA A 172 -18.20 11.55 -7.23
C ALA A 172 -18.39 10.86 -8.59
N THR A 173 -17.54 9.88 -8.90
CA THR A 173 -17.67 9.07 -10.12
C THR A 173 -18.89 8.17 -10.08
N ASP A 174 -19.13 7.51 -8.95
CA ASP A 174 -20.27 6.62 -8.76
C ASP A 174 -21.60 7.38 -8.73
N ALA A 175 -21.60 8.60 -8.18
CA ALA A 175 -22.77 9.47 -8.16
C ALA A 175 -23.08 10.15 -9.50
N PHE A 176 -22.09 10.16 -10.43
CA PHE A 176 -22.30 10.81 -11.72
C PHE A 176 -23.16 9.97 -12.65
N SER A 177 -24.23 10.56 -13.18
CA SER A 177 -25.03 9.99 -14.26
C SER A 177 -25.44 11.08 -15.25
N LEU A 178 -25.42 10.77 -16.53
CA LEU A 178 -25.92 11.59 -17.59
C LEU A 178 -27.05 10.86 -18.29
N HIS A 179 -28.30 11.27 -18.05
CA HIS A 179 -29.45 10.74 -18.75
C HIS A 179 -29.59 11.37 -20.14
N VAL A 180 -29.77 10.54 -21.16
CA VAL A 180 -29.97 10.94 -22.54
C VAL A 180 -31.33 10.40 -23.01
N ASP A 181 -32.21 11.30 -23.44
CA ASP A 181 -33.56 11.03 -23.92
C ASP A 181 -33.71 11.18 -25.46
N ASP A 182 -32.67 11.73 -26.11
CA ASP A 182 -32.64 11.94 -27.57
C ASP A 182 -31.58 10.99 -28.19
N GLU A 183 -32.05 10.03 -28.99
CA GLU A 183 -31.21 9.04 -29.69
C GLU A 183 -30.18 9.69 -30.63
N ALA A 184 -30.46 10.87 -31.20
CA ALA A 184 -29.53 11.56 -32.07
C ALA A 184 -28.22 11.93 -31.38
N ARG A 185 -28.24 12.13 -30.06
CA ARG A 185 -27.06 12.43 -29.25
C ARG A 185 -26.12 11.24 -29.05
N LEU A 186 -26.57 10.03 -29.40
CA LEU A 186 -25.78 8.80 -29.32
C LEU A 186 -25.06 8.49 -30.64
N SER A 187 -25.21 9.33 -31.64
CA SER A 187 -24.57 9.17 -32.94
C SER A 187 -23.05 9.04 -32.81
N GLY A 188 -22.49 7.97 -33.39
CA GLY A 188 -21.06 7.67 -33.33
C GLY A 188 -20.62 6.79 -32.16
N LEU A 189 -21.52 6.47 -31.22
CA LEU A 189 -21.20 5.49 -30.16
C LEU A 189 -21.34 4.04 -30.69
N PRO A 190 -20.50 3.12 -30.21
CA PRO A 190 -20.64 1.70 -30.48
C PRO A 190 -21.99 1.13 -29.98
N VAL A 191 -22.52 0.13 -30.67
CA VAL A 191 -23.82 -0.48 -30.34
C VAL A 191 -23.84 -1.05 -28.92
N GLU A 192 -22.73 -1.64 -28.48
CA GLU A 192 -22.59 -2.20 -27.15
C GLU A 192 -22.68 -1.12 -26.05
N VAL A 193 -22.10 0.07 -26.30
CA VAL A 193 -22.17 1.21 -25.37
C VAL A 193 -23.61 1.73 -25.27
N ILE A 194 -24.32 1.83 -26.42
CA ILE A 194 -25.73 2.25 -26.47
C ILE A 194 -26.60 1.25 -25.71
N ALA A 195 -26.36 -0.05 -25.91
CA ALA A 195 -27.11 -1.12 -25.21
C ALA A 195 -26.86 -1.08 -23.69
N ALA A 196 -25.62 -0.89 -23.26
CA ALA A 196 -25.25 -0.76 -21.84
C ALA A 196 -25.90 0.48 -21.21
N ALA A 197 -25.89 1.62 -21.89
CA ALA A 197 -26.53 2.85 -21.43
C ALA A 197 -28.05 2.68 -21.29
N ARG A 198 -28.71 1.99 -22.23
CA ARG A 198 -30.15 1.67 -22.15
C ARG A 198 -30.45 0.79 -20.94
N ALA A 199 -29.66 -0.26 -20.73
CA ALA A 199 -29.84 -1.16 -19.58
C ALA A 199 -29.64 -0.42 -18.24
N ALA A 200 -28.70 0.54 -18.18
CA ALA A 200 -28.52 1.38 -17.00
C ALA A 200 -29.73 2.28 -16.74
N ALA A 201 -30.26 2.94 -17.78
CA ALA A 201 -31.46 3.77 -17.66
C ALA A 201 -32.69 2.95 -17.21
N GLU A 202 -32.89 1.75 -17.78
CA GLU A 202 -33.98 0.83 -17.39
C GLU A 202 -33.86 0.39 -15.92
N LYS A 203 -32.64 0.12 -15.44
CA LYS A 203 -32.38 -0.22 -14.03
C LYS A 203 -32.77 0.92 -13.10
N ASP A 204 -32.59 2.16 -13.54
CA ASP A 204 -32.98 3.37 -12.80
C ASP A 204 -34.46 3.76 -13.00
N GLY A 205 -35.23 2.96 -13.74
CA GLY A 205 -36.63 3.22 -14.04
C GLY A 205 -36.88 4.40 -14.97
N ARG A 206 -35.89 4.76 -15.79
CA ARG A 206 -35.93 5.89 -16.74
C ARG A 206 -36.03 5.39 -18.17
N PRO A 207 -36.87 6.01 -19.04
CA PRO A 207 -36.82 5.77 -20.48
C PRO A 207 -35.59 6.40 -21.10
N GLY A 208 -35.07 5.83 -22.22
CA GLY A 208 -33.89 6.37 -22.91
C GLY A 208 -32.60 5.65 -22.52
N TRP A 209 -31.54 6.42 -22.34
CA TRP A 209 -30.18 5.94 -22.10
C TRP A 209 -29.49 6.66 -20.95
#